data_2d9a6dd7a3188fe311210a5b9aea4fb6
#
_entry.id   2d9a6dd7a3188fe311210a5b9aea4fb6
#
_cell.length_a   1.000
_cell.length_b   1.000
_cell.length_c   1.000
_cell.angle_alpha   90.00
_cell.angle_beta   90.00
_cell.angle_gamma   90.00
#
_symmetry.space_group_name_H-M   'P 1'
#
loop_
_entity.id
_entity.type
_entity.pdbx_description
1 polymer ?
#
loop_
_entity_poly.entity_id
_entity_poly.type
_entity_poly.pdbx_seq_one_letter_code
_entity_poly.pdbx_strand_id
1 'polypeptide(L)'
;MNRDALVDLLAIPDPIRAAELAGVAPGGVVTYSRTPVPSNWFVDVGGEQPIAAHRTAHAAGTPSVAVVAYGAGVSATQTVDRLIALAELARRTGLLRAVSPVPAEGDATRPGSWGVEDLVVIALARHLMPPTTLVRPDWVRLGSAASQIAVAFGATDWQIPADDATDAAWLARAVGYRAVAR
;
A
#
# COMPACT_ATOMS: atom_id res chain seq x y z
N MET A 1 -7.26 8.54 -14.96
CA MET A 1 -8.46 7.65 -14.92
C MET A 1 -9.45 8.26 -13.94
N ASN A 2 -10.75 8.22 -14.24
CA ASN A 2 -11.77 8.74 -13.33
C ASN A 2 -12.08 7.73 -12.21
N ARG A 3 -12.83 8.17 -11.18
CA ARG A 3 -13.17 7.35 -10.01
C ARG A 3 -13.86 6.04 -10.37
N ASP A 4 -14.84 6.08 -11.25
CA ASP A 4 -15.63 4.90 -11.58
C ASP A 4 -14.78 3.83 -12.29
N ALA A 5 -13.90 4.23 -13.20
CA ALA A 5 -12.95 3.30 -13.83
C ALA A 5 -11.95 2.67 -12.84
N LEU A 6 -11.62 3.35 -11.74
CA LEU A 6 -10.80 2.77 -10.64
C LEU A 6 -11.61 1.74 -9.84
N VAL A 7 -12.89 2.04 -9.58
CA VAL A 7 -13.80 1.11 -8.90
C VAL A 7 -14.01 -0.14 -9.75
N ASP A 8 -14.25 0.02 -11.05
CA ASP A 8 -14.45 -1.10 -11.99
C ASP A 8 -13.20 -1.99 -12.06
N LEU A 9 -12.01 -1.39 -12.11
CA LEU A 9 -10.75 -2.15 -12.12
C LEU A 9 -10.54 -2.97 -10.86
N LEU A 10 -10.98 -2.47 -9.71
CA LEU A 10 -10.88 -3.21 -8.44
C LEU A 10 -12.01 -4.24 -8.30
N ALA A 11 -13.22 -3.94 -8.76
CA ALA A 11 -14.35 -4.85 -8.69
C ALA A 11 -14.17 -6.09 -9.61
N ILE A 12 -13.46 -5.91 -10.73
CA ILE A 12 -13.07 -6.99 -11.66
C ILE A 12 -11.54 -6.89 -11.84
N PRO A 13 -10.76 -7.49 -10.93
CA PRO A 13 -9.33 -7.32 -10.90
C PRO A 13 -8.63 -7.76 -12.19
N ASP A 14 -7.96 -6.82 -12.86
CA ASP A 14 -7.15 -7.07 -14.06
C ASP A 14 -5.69 -6.66 -13.79
N PRO A 15 -4.79 -7.65 -13.60
CA PRO A 15 -3.40 -7.37 -13.25
C PRO A 15 -2.62 -6.69 -14.38
N ILE A 16 -2.99 -6.89 -15.64
CA ILE A 16 -2.32 -6.26 -16.78
C ILE A 16 -2.60 -4.75 -16.77
N ARG A 17 -3.89 -4.38 -16.70
CA ARG A 17 -4.28 -2.97 -16.59
C ARG A 17 -3.76 -2.32 -15.32
N ALA A 18 -3.68 -3.06 -14.21
CA ALA A 18 -3.12 -2.56 -12.97
C ALA A 18 -1.62 -2.25 -13.11
N ALA A 19 -0.83 -3.13 -13.73
CA ALA A 19 0.59 -2.90 -13.99
C ALA A 19 0.83 -1.68 -14.91
N GLU A 20 0.05 -1.55 -15.97
CA GLU A 20 0.06 -0.38 -16.86
C GLU A 20 -0.27 0.91 -16.09
N LEU A 21 -1.29 0.86 -15.23
CA LEU A 21 -1.71 2.00 -14.40
C LEU A 21 -0.63 2.43 -13.42
N ALA A 22 0.05 1.48 -12.78
CA ALA A 22 1.12 1.74 -11.85
C ALA A 22 2.30 2.44 -12.53
N GLY A 23 2.52 2.18 -13.83
CA GLY A 23 3.55 2.83 -14.63
C GLY A 23 4.97 2.63 -14.11
N VAL A 24 5.23 1.46 -13.49
CA VAL A 24 6.50 1.18 -12.84
C VAL A 24 7.51 0.66 -13.87
N ALA A 25 8.62 1.37 -14.02
CA ALA A 25 9.69 0.94 -14.91
C ALA A 25 10.53 -0.18 -14.25
N PRO A 26 11.01 -1.16 -15.02
CA PRO A 26 12.02 -2.12 -14.56
C PRO A 26 13.29 -1.41 -14.06
N GLY A 27 14.00 -1.99 -13.12
CA GLY A 27 15.24 -1.43 -12.57
C GLY A 27 15.03 -0.35 -11.50
N GLY A 28 13.82 -0.17 -11.03
CA GLY A 28 13.49 0.78 -9.98
C GLY A 28 14.11 0.44 -8.62
N VAL A 29 13.79 1.28 -7.65
CA VAL A 29 14.24 1.13 -6.26
C VAL A 29 13.04 0.87 -5.35
N VAL A 30 13.16 -0.14 -4.50
CA VAL A 30 12.28 -0.34 -3.34
C VAL A 30 13.07 -0.03 -2.07
N THR A 31 12.50 0.76 -1.18
CA THR A 31 13.10 0.97 0.15
C THR A 31 12.67 -0.14 1.10
N TYR A 32 13.43 -0.36 2.17
CA TYR A 32 12.99 -1.24 3.25
C TYR A 32 13.48 -0.75 4.61
N SER A 33 12.75 -1.14 5.64
CA SER A 33 13.13 -0.90 7.04
C SER A 33 12.80 -2.13 7.89
N ARG A 34 13.69 -2.42 8.84
CA ARG A 34 13.45 -3.40 9.92
C ARG A 34 13.13 -2.73 11.25
N THR A 35 13.25 -1.40 11.31
CA THR A 35 12.88 -0.63 12.48
C THR A 35 11.40 -0.29 12.46
N PRO A 36 10.71 -0.31 13.61
CA PRO A 36 9.33 0.13 13.70
C PRO A 36 9.15 1.57 13.20
N VAL A 37 7.93 1.89 12.80
CA VAL A 37 7.55 3.28 12.52
C VAL A 37 7.83 4.14 13.76
N PRO A 38 8.39 5.36 13.61
CA PRO A 38 8.67 6.22 14.75
C PRO A 38 7.45 6.43 15.65
N SER A 39 7.65 6.32 16.97
CA SER A 39 6.56 6.36 17.96
C SER A 39 5.82 7.71 18.02
N ASN A 40 6.42 8.77 17.48
CA ASN A 40 5.82 10.09 17.36
C ASN A 40 5.00 10.29 16.08
N TRP A 41 4.84 9.25 15.26
CA TRP A 41 3.95 9.29 14.09
C TRP A 41 2.57 8.78 14.47
N PHE A 42 1.55 9.30 13.77
CA PHE A 42 0.19 8.75 13.84
C PHE A 42 0.09 7.54 12.91
N VAL A 43 -0.21 6.38 13.47
CA VAL A 43 -0.31 5.11 12.74
C VAL A 43 -1.68 4.51 12.96
N ASP A 44 -2.31 4.03 11.88
CA ASP A 44 -3.50 3.20 12.00
C ASP A 44 -3.13 1.88 12.69
N VAL A 45 -3.60 1.71 13.91
CA VAL A 45 -3.37 0.49 14.70
C VAL A 45 -4.70 -0.25 14.83
N GLY A 46 -4.71 -1.48 14.33
CA GLY A 46 -5.88 -2.36 14.47
C GLY A 46 -7.07 -2.02 13.56
N GLY A 47 -6.89 -1.21 12.53
CA GLY A 47 -7.94 -0.91 11.58
C GLY A 47 -7.82 0.47 10.93
N GLU A 48 -8.74 0.77 10.04
CA GLU A 48 -8.80 2.07 9.36
C GLU A 48 -9.26 3.19 10.30
N GLN A 49 -8.37 4.14 10.55
CA GLN A 49 -8.76 5.37 11.25
C GLN A 49 -9.47 6.34 10.29
N PRO A 50 -10.45 7.12 10.77
CA PRO A 50 -11.10 8.15 9.96
C PRO A 50 -10.09 9.13 9.38
N ILE A 51 -10.33 9.63 8.17
CA ILE A 51 -9.51 10.68 7.55
C ILE A 51 -9.39 11.92 8.47
N ALA A 52 -10.41 12.19 9.27
CA ALA A 52 -10.38 13.29 10.24
C ALA A 52 -9.26 13.12 11.29
N ALA A 53 -8.96 11.90 11.73
CA ALA A 53 -7.87 11.64 12.68
C ALA A 53 -6.50 11.98 12.07
N HIS A 54 -6.27 11.58 10.81
CA HIS A 54 -5.06 11.97 10.08
C HIS A 54 -4.96 13.49 9.89
N ARG A 55 -6.08 14.16 9.57
CA ARG A 55 -6.11 15.63 9.45
C ARG A 55 -5.72 16.30 10.77
N THR A 56 -6.22 15.83 11.90
CA THR A 56 -5.88 16.35 13.23
C THR A 56 -4.40 16.16 13.53
N ALA A 57 -3.84 14.96 13.26
CA ALA A 57 -2.41 14.69 13.42
C ALA A 57 -1.56 15.63 12.55
N HIS A 58 -1.93 15.78 11.28
CA HIS A 58 -1.21 16.68 10.35
C HIS A 58 -1.30 18.15 10.74
N ALA A 59 -2.43 18.62 11.28
CA ALA A 59 -2.57 19.98 11.80
C ALA A 59 -1.64 20.25 12.98
N ALA A 60 -1.30 19.22 13.76
CA ALA A 60 -0.31 19.25 14.83
C ALA A 60 1.14 19.03 14.33
N GLY A 61 1.38 18.94 13.01
CA GLY A 61 2.70 18.67 12.44
C GLY A 61 3.15 17.21 12.56
N THR A 62 2.27 16.31 12.99
CA THR A 62 2.57 14.88 13.18
C THR A 62 2.43 14.11 11.88
N PRO A 63 3.50 13.46 11.36
CA PRO A 63 3.39 12.58 10.20
C PRO A 63 2.49 11.37 10.47
N SER A 64 1.92 10.80 9.41
CA SER A 64 1.09 9.61 9.56
C SER A 64 1.38 8.49 8.55
N VAL A 65 0.95 7.28 8.94
CA VAL A 65 0.85 6.09 8.08
C VAL A 65 -0.61 5.66 8.11
N ALA A 66 -1.22 5.50 6.94
CA ALA A 66 -2.62 5.12 6.82
C ALA A 66 -2.79 3.70 6.31
N VAL A 67 -3.72 2.96 6.92
CA VAL A 67 -4.18 1.66 6.45
C VAL A 67 -5.30 1.85 5.42
N VAL A 68 -5.30 1.00 4.39
CA VAL A 68 -6.37 0.88 3.41
C VAL A 68 -6.79 -0.58 3.33
N ALA A 69 -7.90 -0.89 3.99
CA ALA A 69 -8.48 -2.23 3.92
C ALA A 69 -9.12 -2.48 2.56
N TYR A 70 -9.09 -3.74 2.11
CA TYR A 70 -9.74 -4.22 0.88
C TYR A 70 -10.06 -5.71 0.98
N GLY A 71 -10.87 -6.23 0.06
CA GLY A 71 -11.29 -7.63 0.07
C GLY A 71 -12.42 -7.89 1.06
N ALA A 72 -12.55 -9.08 1.57
CA ALA A 72 -13.64 -9.62 2.40
C ALA A 72 -14.50 -8.59 3.15
N GLY A 73 -15.65 -8.22 2.57
CA GLY A 73 -16.60 -7.29 3.20
C GLY A 73 -16.34 -5.80 2.99
N VAL A 74 -15.20 -5.42 2.40
CA VAL A 74 -14.89 -4.05 1.98
C VAL A 74 -15.19 -3.92 0.50
N SER A 75 -16.07 -2.99 0.11
CA SER A 75 -16.39 -2.81 -1.31
C SER A 75 -15.27 -2.08 -2.07
N ALA A 76 -15.15 -2.36 -3.37
CA ALA A 76 -14.22 -1.64 -4.25
C ALA A 76 -14.40 -0.11 -4.15
N THR A 77 -15.65 0.35 -4.05
CA THR A 77 -15.99 1.76 -3.86
C THR A 77 -15.38 2.33 -2.57
N GLN A 78 -15.52 1.65 -1.44
CA GLN A 78 -14.95 2.10 -0.16
C GLN A 78 -13.43 2.20 -0.22
N THR A 79 -12.77 1.19 -0.79
CA THR A 79 -11.31 1.17 -0.94
C THR A 79 -10.83 2.33 -1.84
N VAL A 80 -11.46 2.53 -3.00
CA VAL A 80 -11.09 3.61 -3.93
C VAL A 80 -11.35 4.99 -3.32
N ASP A 81 -12.50 5.21 -2.68
CA ASP A 81 -12.81 6.48 -2.03
C ASP A 81 -11.83 6.81 -0.91
N ARG A 82 -11.43 5.81 -0.15
CA ARG A 82 -10.38 5.94 0.88
C ARG A 82 -9.04 6.35 0.27
N LEU A 83 -8.61 5.68 -0.78
CA LEU A 83 -7.37 6.02 -1.49
C LEU A 83 -7.40 7.45 -2.04
N ILE A 84 -8.50 7.88 -2.65
CA ILE A 84 -8.66 9.24 -3.17
C ILE A 84 -8.55 10.27 -2.03
N ALA A 85 -9.26 10.06 -0.93
CA ALA A 85 -9.25 10.97 0.21
C ALA A 85 -7.86 11.07 0.87
N LEU A 86 -7.12 9.96 0.98
CA LEU A 86 -5.74 9.94 1.46
C LEU A 86 -4.78 10.64 0.50
N ALA A 87 -4.96 10.46 -0.81
CA ALA A 87 -4.14 11.13 -1.82
C ALA A 87 -4.32 12.66 -1.79
N GLU A 88 -5.55 13.13 -1.62
CA GLU A 88 -5.83 14.57 -1.42
C GLU A 88 -5.19 15.11 -0.14
N LEU A 89 -5.28 14.35 0.96
CA LEU A 89 -4.63 14.72 2.22
C LEU A 89 -3.11 14.79 2.05
N ALA A 90 -2.51 13.78 1.40
CA ALA A 90 -1.07 13.72 1.15
C ALA A 90 -0.58 14.93 0.35
N ARG A 91 -1.28 15.29 -0.74
CA ARG A 91 -0.92 16.46 -1.57
C ARG A 91 -1.02 17.77 -0.81
N ARG A 92 -2.02 17.92 0.07
CA ARG A 92 -2.22 19.16 0.83
C ARG A 92 -1.22 19.34 1.97
N THR A 93 -0.82 18.28 2.62
CA THR A 93 -0.06 18.38 3.88
C THR A 93 1.38 17.95 3.77
N GLY A 94 1.71 17.04 2.84
CA GLY A 94 3.04 16.42 2.72
C GLY A 94 3.40 15.52 3.91
N LEU A 95 2.47 15.26 4.85
CA LEU A 95 2.73 14.53 6.09
C LEU A 95 2.24 13.08 6.07
N LEU A 96 1.52 12.64 5.04
CA LEU A 96 1.22 11.22 4.84
C LEU A 96 2.47 10.51 4.29
N ARG A 97 3.17 9.78 5.14
CA ARG A 97 4.45 9.14 4.81
C ARG A 97 4.29 7.82 4.07
N ALA A 98 3.25 7.07 4.42
CA ALA A 98 2.95 5.82 3.72
C ALA A 98 1.45 5.54 3.73
N VAL A 99 1.01 4.81 2.70
CA VAL A 99 -0.25 4.06 2.70
C VAL A 99 0.08 2.57 2.72
N SER A 100 -0.64 1.84 3.57
CA SER A 100 -0.48 0.39 3.72
C SER A 100 -1.76 -0.30 3.27
N PRO A 101 -1.82 -0.82 2.04
CA PRO A 101 -2.88 -1.74 1.63
C PRO A 101 -2.83 -3.01 2.48
N VAL A 102 -3.96 -3.36 3.10
CA VAL A 102 -4.08 -4.48 4.02
C VAL A 102 -5.29 -5.32 3.63
N PRO A 103 -5.11 -6.59 3.22
CA PRO A 103 -6.24 -7.47 2.93
C PRO A 103 -7.05 -7.73 4.19
N ALA A 104 -8.36 -7.56 4.10
CA ALA A 104 -9.27 -7.92 5.17
C ALA A 104 -9.26 -9.45 5.37
N GLU A 105 -9.39 -9.89 6.61
CA GLU A 105 -9.48 -11.32 6.91
C GLU A 105 -10.77 -11.89 6.33
N GLY A 106 -10.63 -12.97 5.57
CA GLY A 106 -11.77 -13.71 5.06
C GLY A 106 -12.36 -14.65 6.12
N ASP A 107 -13.56 -15.10 5.86
CA ASP A 107 -14.25 -16.16 6.61
C ASP A 107 -14.76 -17.26 5.66
N ALA A 108 -15.48 -18.24 6.19
CA ALA A 108 -16.01 -19.35 5.39
C ALA A 108 -16.99 -18.92 4.29
N THR A 109 -17.60 -17.72 4.41
CA THR A 109 -18.59 -17.19 3.46
C THR A 109 -18.01 -16.13 2.54
N ARG A 110 -16.94 -15.47 2.98
CA ARG A 110 -16.23 -14.42 2.25
C ARG A 110 -14.74 -14.71 2.30
N PRO A 111 -14.20 -15.42 1.30
CA PRO A 111 -12.77 -15.68 1.25
C PRO A 111 -11.99 -14.35 1.24
N GLY A 112 -10.80 -14.36 1.81
CA GLY A 112 -9.88 -13.24 1.77
C GLY A 112 -9.38 -12.95 0.35
N SER A 113 -8.48 -11.99 0.20
CA SER A 113 -7.89 -11.64 -1.10
C SER A 113 -7.23 -12.85 -1.77
N TRP A 114 -7.34 -12.91 -3.09
CA TRP A 114 -6.84 -14.00 -3.95
C TRP A 114 -5.49 -13.65 -4.62
N GLY A 115 -4.77 -12.67 -4.12
CA GLY A 115 -3.49 -12.28 -4.68
C GLY A 115 -3.56 -11.28 -5.84
N VAL A 116 -4.45 -11.48 -6.81
CA VAL A 116 -4.63 -10.52 -7.93
C VAL A 116 -5.23 -9.21 -7.43
N GLU A 117 -6.19 -9.27 -6.54
CA GLU A 117 -6.79 -8.09 -5.90
C GLU A 117 -5.73 -7.28 -5.13
N ASP A 118 -4.80 -7.96 -4.43
CA ASP A 118 -3.69 -7.32 -3.73
C ASP A 118 -2.86 -6.44 -4.67
N LEU A 119 -2.51 -6.99 -5.84
CA LEU A 119 -1.72 -6.28 -6.84
C LEU A 119 -2.46 -5.08 -7.43
N VAL A 120 -3.77 -5.22 -7.67
CA VAL A 120 -4.62 -4.12 -8.17
C VAL A 120 -4.68 -2.98 -7.16
N VAL A 121 -4.93 -3.27 -5.87
CA VAL A 121 -5.00 -2.23 -4.83
C VAL A 121 -3.66 -1.51 -4.67
N ILE A 122 -2.54 -2.23 -4.73
CA ILE A 122 -1.20 -1.65 -4.68
C ILE A 122 -0.97 -0.71 -5.89
N ALA A 123 -1.37 -1.13 -7.08
CA ALA A 123 -1.27 -0.32 -8.29
C ALA A 123 -2.13 0.95 -8.23
N LEU A 124 -3.36 0.84 -7.71
CA LEU A 124 -4.25 1.98 -7.47
C LEU A 124 -3.64 2.96 -6.46
N ALA A 125 -3.08 2.44 -5.36
CA ALA A 125 -2.39 3.26 -4.38
C ALA A 125 -1.20 4.00 -5.03
N ARG A 126 -0.38 3.30 -5.82
CA ARG A 126 0.75 3.91 -6.54
C ARG A 126 0.31 4.99 -7.51
N HIS A 127 -0.75 4.75 -8.27
CA HIS A 127 -1.28 5.71 -9.23
C HIS A 127 -1.83 6.98 -8.57
N LEU A 128 -2.50 6.84 -7.44
CA LEU A 128 -3.17 7.95 -6.76
C LEU A 128 -2.25 8.76 -5.85
N MET A 129 -1.31 8.11 -5.16
CA MET A 129 -0.44 8.77 -4.19
C MET A 129 0.61 9.66 -4.85
N PRO A 130 0.97 10.80 -4.23
CA PRO A 130 2.13 11.56 -4.68
C PRO A 130 3.43 10.77 -4.46
N PRO A 131 4.49 11.04 -5.23
CA PRO A 131 5.76 10.29 -5.15
C PRO A 131 6.42 10.30 -3.76
N THR A 132 6.08 11.28 -2.93
CA THR A 132 6.60 11.42 -1.56
C THR A 132 5.91 10.50 -0.53
N THR A 133 4.80 9.88 -0.92
CA THR A 133 4.07 8.92 -0.07
C THR A 133 4.44 7.50 -0.49
N LEU A 134 4.96 6.72 0.44
CA LEU A 134 5.33 5.33 0.20
C LEU A 134 4.08 4.46 0.05
N VAL A 135 4.12 3.51 -0.88
CA VAL A 135 3.15 2.42 -0.97
C VAL A 135 3.78 1.20 -0.33
N ARG A 136 3.28 0.83 0.85
CA ARG A 136 3.82 -0.20 1.74
C ARG A 136 2.79 -1.28 2.00
N PRO A 137 2.74 -2.34 1.18
CA PRO A 137 1.88 -3.49 1.47
C PRO A 137 2.21 -4.11 2.83
N ASP A 138 1.21 -4.76 3.44
CA ASP A 138 1.41 -5.47 4.70
C ASP A 138 2.27 -6.73 4.47
N TRP A 139 3.53 -6.65 4.84
CA TRP A 139 4.50 -7.73 4.71
C TRP A 139 4.07 -9.01 5.43
N VAL A 140 3.51 -8.86 6.62
CA VAL A 140 3.14 -10.03 7.46
C VAL A 140 2.00 -10.80 6.84
N ARG A 141 1.01 -10.12 6.26
CA ARG A 141 -0.16 -10.75 5.64
C ARG A 141 0.12 -11.28 4.24
N LEU A 142 0.88 -10.54 3.44
CA LEU A 142 1.20 -10.95 2.06
C LEU A 142 2.32 -11.98 1.99
N GLY A 143 3.24 -11.94 2.93
CA GLY A 143 4.46 -12.72 2.87
C GLY A 143 5.50 -12.16 1.89
N SER A 144 6.71 -12.72 1.94
CA SER A 144 7.84 -12.25 1.13
C SER A 144 7.62 -12.40 -0.39
N ALA A 145 7.03 -13.51 -0.82
CA ALA A 145 6.81 -13.78 -2.26
C ALA A 145 5.83 -12.79 -2.91
N ALA A 146 4.67 -12.53 -2.28
CA ALA A 146 3.72 -11.58 -2.80
C ALA A 146 4.25 -10.13 -2.69
N SER A 147 4.96 -9.80 -1.61
CA SER A 147 5.61 -8.50 -1.43
C SER A 147 6.70 -8.25 -2.48
N GLN A 148 7.40 -9.29 -2.93
CA GLN A 148 8.35 -9.24 -4.03
C GLN A 148 7.67 -8.86 -5.35
N ILE A 149 6.60 -9.57 -5.71
CA ILE A 149 5.84 -9.30 -6.95
C ILE A 149 5.21 -7.90 -6.90
N ALA A 150 4.73 -7.47 -5.75
CA ALA A 150 4.09 -6.18 -5.54
C ALA A 150 4.94 -4.98 -5.97
N VAL A 151 6.29 -5.10 -6.02
CA VAL A 151 7.18 -4.04 -6.50
C VAL A 151 6.91 -3.71 -7.97
N ALA A 152 6.64 -4.71 -8.80
CA ALA A 152 6.28 -4.50 -10.20
C ALA A 152 4.91 -3.82 -10.37
N PHE A 153 4.09 -3.82 -9.33
CA PHE A 153 2.78 -3.15 -9.27
C PHE A 153 2.80 -1.84 -8.49
N GLY A 154 3.98 -1.38 -8.09
CA GLY A 154 4.14 -0.05 -7.50
C GLY A 154 4.31 0.00 -5.99
N ALA A 155 4.53 -1.13 -5.31
CA ALA A 155 5.05 -1.10 -3.96
C ALA A 155 6.42 -0.42 -3.96
N THR A 156 6.61 0.56 -3.08
CA THR A 156 7.83 1.37 -3.02
C THR A 156 8.62 1.17 -1.74
N ASP A 157 8.02 0.46 -0.77
CA ASP A 157 8.64 0.23 0.53
C ASP A 157 8.21 -1.10 1.15
N TRP A 158 9.11 -1.72 1.88
CA TRP A 158 8.88 -2.92 2.69
C TRP A 158 9.15 -2.65 4.16
N GLN A 159 8.17 -2.93 5.01
CA GLN A 159 8.36 -2.98 6.46
C GLN A 159 8.55 -4.43 6.86
N ILE A 160 9.80 -4.88 6.91
CA ILE A 160 10.15 -6.27 7.21
C ILE A 160 10.27 -6.41 8.73
N PRO A 161 9.62 -7.40 9.38
CA PRO A 161 9.80 -7.67 10.80
C PRO A 161 11.29 -7.87 11.16
N ALA A 162 11.68 -7.47 12.36
CA ALA A 162 13.09 -7.52 12.78
C ALA A 162 13.65 -8.95 12.85
N ASP A 163 12.79 -9.91 13.18
CA ASP A 163 13.06 -11.34 13.29
C ASP A 163 12.91 -12.10 11.96
N ASP A 164 12.43 -11.45 10.91
CA ASP A 164 12.32 -12.05 9.58
C ASP A 164 13.72 -12.09 8.92
N ALA A 165 14.21 -13.28 8.62
CA ALA A 165 15.54 -13.51 8.04
C ALA A 165 15.63 -13.21 6.53
N THR A 166 14.56 -12.73 5.89
CA THR A 166 14.52 -12.49 4.45
C THR A 166 15.59 -11.48 4.00
N ASP A 167 16.38 -11.84 2.99
CA ASP A 167 17.32 -10.92 2.34
C ASP A 167 16.57 -10.01 1.34
N ALA A 168 16.31 -8.78 1.77
CA ALA A 168 15.62 -7.76 0.95
C ALA A 168 16.36 -7.47 -0.36
N ALA A 169 17.70 -7.49 -0.34
CA ALA A 169 18.48 -7.21 -1.54
C ALA A 169 18.38 -8.35 -2.57
N TRP A 170 18.36 -9.58 -2.11
CA TRP A 170 18.14 -10.74 -2.97
C TRP A 170 16.72 -10.72 -3.58
N LEU A 171 15.70 -10.48 -2.75
CA LEU A 171 14.31 -10.40 -3.21
C LEU A 171 14.12 -9.33 -4.30
N ALA A 172 14.65 -8.13 -4.09
CA ALA A 172 14.53 -7.06 -5.08
C ALA A 172 15.24 -7.43 -6.39
N ARG A 173 16.47 -7.97 -6.33
CA ARG A 173 17.22 -8.36 -7.52
C ARG A 173 16.52 -9.44 -8.34
N ALA A 174 15.85 -10.39 -7.69
CA ALA A 174 15.15 -11.47 -8.38
C ALA A 174 13.99 -11.00 -9.28
N VAL A 175 13.48 -9.79 -9.06
CA VAL A 175 12.46 -9.14 -9.91
C VAL A 175 12.99 -7.91 -10.66
N GLY A 176 14.31 -7.76 -10.74
CA GLY A 176 14.94 -6.69 -11.52
C GLY A 176 14.97 -5.32 -10.82
N TYR A 177 14.84 -5.28 -9.49
CA TYR A 177 14.87 -4.05 -8.69
C TYR A 177 16.08 -4.01 -7.74
N ARG A 178 16.29 -2.86 -7.12
CA ARG A 178 17.32 -2.67 -6.09
C ARG A 178 16.66 -2.31 -4.75
N ALA A 179 16.99 -3.03 -3.68
CA ALA A 179 16.57 -2.66 -2.34
C ALA A 179 17.56 -1.67 -1.69
N VAL A 180 17.03 -0.68 -1.00
CA VAL A 180 17.80 0.32 -0.24
C VAL A 180 17.24 0.40 1.17
N ALA A 181 18.10 0.20 2.19
CA ALA A 181 17.73 0.41 3.59
C ALA A 181 17.46 1.90 3.85
N ARG A 182 16.45 2.19 4.67
CA ARG A 182 16.17 3.55 5.13
C ARG A 182 16.15 3.64 6.67
#